data_0a481452cb0e384dba7ec691fe8847f0
#
_entry.id   0a481452cb0e384dba7ec691fe8847f0
#
_cell.length_a   1.000
_cell.length_b   1.000
_cell.length_c   1.000
_cell.angle_alpha   90.00
_cell.angle_beta   90.00
_cell.angle_gamma   90.00
#
_symmetry.space_group_name_H-M   'P 1'
#
loop_
_entity.id
_entity.type
_entity.pdbx_description
1 polymer ?
#
loop_
_entity_poly.entity_id
_entity_poly.type
_entity_poly.pdbx_seq_one_letter_code
_entity_poly.pdbx_strand_id
1 'polypeptide(L)'
;QQLAPVVRKRRPHVVGMGRGIRHGALLDPPGREGTVAQRGDDDPEPFSFSTREPPKNQAVCWLTWTNERTHAVIRENLHRSPLFDGSITGVGPRYCPSIETKIVRFADKPRHQLFLEPCGLGTDELYLQGLSTSLPEEVQLQFYHSIKGLEHCLVMRCAYAIEYDCVDPLQMAATLEFMDYPGLYGA
;
A
#
# COMPACT_ATOMS: atom_id res chain seq x y z
N GLN A 1 -20.84 1.60 29.20
CA GLN A 1 -20.23 0.68 28.22
C GLN A 1 -20.40 1.35 26.86
N GLN A 2 -19.34 1.97 26.38
CA GLN A 2 -19.30 2.56 25.04
C GLN A 2 -19.01 1.44 24.05
N LEU A 3 -19.97 1.16 23.18
CA LEU A 3 -19.72 0.40 21.95
C LEU A 3 -18.71 1.19 21.12
N ALA A 4 -17.65 0.52 20.69
CA ALA A 4 -16.64 1.13 19.85
C ALA A 4 -17.25 1.70 18.56
N PRO A 5 -16.75 2.81 18.04
CA PRO A 5 -17.33 3.46 16.88
C PRO A 5 -17.23 2.58 15.63
N VAL A 6 -18.33 2.53 14.90
CA VAL A 6 -18.47 1.78 13.63
C VAL A 6 -17.46 2.30 12.60
N VAL A 7 -16.69 1.39 12.04
CA VAL A 7 -15.70 1.63 10.98
C VAL A 7 -16.32 2.40 9.81
N ARG A 8 -15.82 3.57 9.51
CA ARG A 8 -16.02 4.19 8.20
C ARG A 8 -15.09 3.51 7.20
N LYS A 9 -15.60 2.53 6.46
CA LYS A 9 -14.94 2.01 5.27
C LYS A 9 -14.63 3.15 4.31
N ARG A 10 -13.42 3.69 4.37
CA ARG A 10 -12.91 4.47 3.24
C ARG A 10 -12.49 3.48 2.16
N ARG A 11 -12.99 3.70 0.95
CA ARG A 11 -12.75 2.79 -0.18
C ARG A 11 -11.26 2.71 -0.53
N PRO A 12 -10.76 1.54 -0.92
CA PRO A 12 -9.39 1.37 -1.37
C PRO A 12 -9.10 2.30 -2.56
N HIS A 13 -7.89 2.83 -2.58
CA HIS A 13 -7.46 3.77 -3.59
C HIS A 13 -6.27 3.19 -4.35
N VAL A 14 -6.43 3.08 -5.62
CA VAL A 14 -5.39 2.66 -6.56
C VAL A 14 -4.75 3.91 -7.12
N VAL A 15 -3.44 3.94 -7.13
CA VAL A 15 -2.69 4.96 -7.87
C VAL A 15 -2.42 4.39 -9.25
N GLY A 16 -2.91 5.05 -10.26
CA GLY A 16 -2.76 4.62 -11.64
C GLY A 16 -2.14 5.70 -12.49
N MET A 17 -1.58 5.29 -13.59
CA MET A 17 -1.13 6.18 -14.66
C MET A 17 -2.13 6.10 -15.80
N GLY A 18 -2.88 7.17 -16.04
CA GLY A 18 -3.87 7.19 -17.13
C GLY A 18 -3.28 7.52 -18.48
N ARG A 19 -3.91 6.99 -19.54
CA ARG A 19 -3.66 7.38 -20.95
C ARG A 19 -4.12 8.81 -21.20
N GLY A 20 -3.46 9.81 -20.75
CA GLY A 20 -3.96 11.16 -20.95
C GLY A 20 -2.90 12.19 -21.26
N ILE A 21 -1.65 11.89 -21.03
CA ILE A 21 -0.55 12.80 -21.32
C ILE A 21 0.07 12.41 -22.64
N ARG A 22 -0.24 13.18 -23.67
CA ARG A 22 0.34 13.07 -25.03
C ARG A 22 1.84 13.38 -25.10
N HIS A 23 2.50 13.55 -23.99
CA HIS A 23 3.92 13.81 -23.92
C HIS A 23 4.60 12.85 -22.96
N GLY A 24 4.82 11.63 -23.42
CA GLY A 24 6.03 10.84 -23.22
C GLY A 24 6.46 10.52 -21.80
N ALA A 25 5.52 10.32 -20.84
CA ALA A 25 5.88 9.95 -19.49
C ALA A 25 4.98 8.90 -18.87
N LEU A 26 4.29 8.14 -19.65
CA LEU A 26 3.94 6.79 -19.28
C LEU A 26 5.25 6.08 -19.09
N LEU A 27 5.40 5.29 -18.06
CA LEU A 27 6.61 4.51 -17.80
C LEU A 27 7.29 4.15 -19.10
N ASP A 28 8.35 4.87 -19.43
CA ASP A 28 9.16 4.42 -20.54
C ASP A 28 9.54 2.97 -20.28
N PRO A 29 9.58 2.18 -21.34
CA PRO A 29 9.95 0.78 -21.23
C PRO A 29 11.26 0.62 -20.48
N PRO A 30 11.57 -0.58 -20.07
CA PRO A 30 12.65 -0.97 -19.18
C PRO A 30 13.94 -0.20 -19.38
N GLY A 31 14.41 0.46 -18.36
CA GLY A 31 15.67 1.19 -18.38
C GLY A 31 15.62 2.64 -17.94
N ARG A 32 14.47 3.14 -17.45
CA ARG A 32 14.46 4.47 -16.83
C ARG A 32 15.36 4.49 -15.61
N GLU A 33 16.17 5.51 -15.59
CA GLU A 33 17.06 5.80 -14.47
C GLU A 33 16.28 5.75 -13.14
N GLY A 34 16.65 4.83 -12.27
CA GLY A 34 16.08 4.70 -10.94
C GLY A 34 14.97 3.66 -10.77
N THR A 35 14.56 2.93 -11.82
CA THR A 35 13.66 1.77 -11.69
C THR A 35 14.36 0.48 -12.14
N VAL A 36 13.97 -0.66 -11.55
CA VAL A 36 14.51 -1.99 -11.86
C VAL A 36 13.38 -2.93 -12.23
N ALA A 37 13.48 -3.58 -13.40
CA ALA A 37 12.50 -4.58 -13.80
C ALA A 37 12.61 -5.83 -12.92
N GLN A 38 11.49 -6.24 -12.34
CA GLN A 38 11.35 -7.51 -11.65
C GLN A 38 10.57 -8.46 -12.54
N ARG A 39 11.26 -9.38 -13.17
CA ARG A 39 10.66 -10.43 -13.97
C ARG A 39 10.15 -11.53 -13.04
N GLY A 40 9.17 -12.31 -13.52
CA GLY A 40 8.79 -13.57 -12.86
C GLY A 40 9.85 -14.65 -13.06
N ASP A 41 9.61 -15.81 -12.48
CA ASP A 41 10.49 -16.96 -12.61
C ASP A 41 10.61 -17.41 -14.07
N ASP A 42 11.79 -17.91 -14.44
CA ASP A 42 12.05 -18.43 -15.79
C ASP A 42 11.28 -19.72 -16.06
N ASP A 43 11.04 -20.53 -15.02
CA ASP A 43 10.25 -21.75 -15.03
C ASP A 43 9.17 -21.69 -13.93
N PRO A 44 8.05 -20.96 -14.17
CA PRO A 44 7.05 -20.75 -13.15
C PRO A 44 6.20 -21.99 -12.95
N GLU A 45 6.05 -22.41 -11.70
CA GLU A 45 5.13 -23.46 -11.33
C GLU A 45 3.67 -22.98 -11.38
N PRO A 46 2.73 -23.84 -11.83
CA PRO A 46 1.32 -23.50 -11.82
C PRO A 46 0.79 -23.43 -10.39
N PHE A 47 -0.01 -22.42 -10.09
CA PHE A 47 -0.67 -22.30 -8.79
C PHE A 47 -1.68 -23.43 -8.51
N SER A 48 -2.35 -23.92 -9.55
CA SER A 48 -3.36 -25.00 -9.43
C SER A 48 -2.81 -26.33 -9.89
N PHE A 49 -3.04 -27.38 -9.12
CA PHE A 49 -2.71 -28.77 -9.49
C PHE A 49 -3.44 -29.27 -10.74
N SER A 50 -4.52 -28.61 -11.16
CA SER A 50 -5.26 -28.94 -12.39
C SER A 50 -4.69 -28.26 -13.64
N THR A 51 -3.78 -27.31 -13.51
CA THR A 51 -3.14 -26.65 -14.63
C THR A 51 -2.14 -27.58 -15.30
N ARG A 52 -2.35 -27.88 -16.59
CA ARG A 52 -1.52 -28.83 -17.34
C ARG A 52 -0.33 -28.19 -18.04
N GLU A 53 -0.44 -26.90 -18.37
CA GLU A 53 0.64 -26.15 -19.04
C GLU A 53 1.22 -25.12 -18.09
N PRO A 54 2.56 -24.97 -18.05
CA PRO A 54 3.19 -23.92 -17.23
C PRO A 54 2.65 -22.53 -17.59
N PRO A 55 2.40 -21.68 -16.62
CA PRO A 55 1.99 -20.30 -16.88
C PRO A 55 3.10 -19.53 -17.59
N LYS A 56 2.70 -18.57 -18.43
CA LYS A 56 3.65 -17.67 -19.10
C LYS A 56 3.57 -16.29 -18.47
N ASN A 57 4.71 -15.75 -18.09
CA ASN A 57 4.80 -14.37 -17.63
C ASN A 57 4.43 -13.42 -18.77
N GLN A 58 3.39 -12.61 -18.56
CA GLN A 58 2.87 -11.66 -19.54
C GLN A 58 3.14 -10.21 -19.16
N ALA A 59 3.55 -9.95 -17.93
CA ALA A 59 3.83 -8.63 -17.40
C ALA A 59 5.06 -8.63 -16.51
N VAL A 60 5.62 -7.46 -16.31
CA VAL A 60 6.79 -7.22 -15.45
C VAL A 60 6.38 -6.19 -14.40
N CYS A 61 6.71 -6.44 -13.15
CA CYS A 61 6.67 -5.44 -12.10
C CYS A 61 7.97 -4.63 -12.10
N TRP A 62 7.90 -3.43 -11.54
CA TRP A 62 9.06 -2.54 -11.45
C TRP A 62 9.34 -2.21 -10.00
N LEU A 63 10.62 -2.17 -9.67
CA LEU A 63 11.10 -1.73 -8.36
C LEU A 63 11.55 -0.29 -8.46
N THR A 64 11.16 0.49 -7.46
CA THR A 64 11.71 1.83 -7.20
C THR A 64 11.86 2.02 -5.69
N TRP A 65 12.29 3.18 -5.26
CA TRP A 65 12.53 3.45 -3.85
C TRP A 65 12.14 4.88 -3.48
N THR A 66 11.72 5.05 -2.24
CA THR A 66 11.67 6.38 -1.63
C THR A 66 13.09 6.97 -1.56
N ASN A 67 13.19 8.26 -1.35
CA ASN A 67 14.44 8.98 -1.22
C ASN A 67 14.34 10.05 -0.12
N GLU A 68 15.42 10.78 0.11
CA GLU A 68 15.47 11.81 1.14
C GLU A 68 14.39 12.88 0.98
N ARG A 69 14.13 13.34 -0.26
CA ARG A 69 13.07 14.31 -0.55
C ARG A 69 11.69 13.74 -0.23
N THR A 70 11.43 12.49 -0.59
CA THR A 70 10.19 11.77 -0.23
C THR A 70 10.01 11.74 1.28
N HIS A 71 11.08 11.39 2.01
CA HIS A 71 11.06 11.33 3.47
C HIS A 71 10.86 12.70 4.12
N ALA A 72 11.47 13.76 3.56
CA ALA A 72 11.28 15.12 4.05
C ALA A 72 9.82 15.57 3.95
N VAL A 73 9.21 15.43 2.76
CA VAL A 73 7.79 15.77 2.55
C VAL A 73 6.88 15.05 3.54
N ILE A 74 7.11 13.76 3.74
CA ILE A 74 6.28 12.97 4.67
C ILE A 74 6.50 13.41 6.12
N ARG A 75 7.76 13.61 6.56
CA ARG A 75 8.07 14.05 7.94
C ARG A 75 7.48 15.41 8.28
N GLU A 76 7.53 16.36 7.35
CA GLU A 76 6.94 17.69 7.51
C GLU A 76 5.42 17.67 7.70
N ASN A 77 4.76 16.64 7.17
CA ASN A 77 3.31 16.49 7.19
C ASN A 77 2.79 15.41 8.15
N LEU A 78 3.63 14.82 9.00
CA LEU A 78 3.20 13.77 9.95
C LEU A 78 2.04 14.19 10.84
N HIS A 79 2.03 15.45 11.28
CA HIS A 79 0.98 16.03 12.12
C HIS A 79 -0.41 16.06 11.44
N ARG A 80 -0.48 15.79 10.14
CA ARG A 80 -1.70 15.74 9.33
C ARG A 80 -2.17 14.30 9.07
N SER A 81 -1.42 13.32 9.54
CA SER A 81 -1.79 11.91 9.43
C SER A 81 -2.62 11.49 10.65
N PRO A 82 -3.83 10.93 10.47
CA PRO A 82 -4.63 10.37 11.57
C PRO A 82 -3.91 9.34 12.44
N LEU A 83 -2.86 8.71 11.90
CA LEU A 83 -2.00 7.79 12.65
C LEU A 83 -1.08 8.50 13.66
N PHE A 84 -0.85 9.79 13.49
CA PHE A 84 0.11 10.58 14.28
C PHE A 84 -0.52 11.80 14.96
N ASP A 85 -1.73 12.20 14.59
CA ASP A 85 -2.46 13.32 15.21
C ASP A 85 -3.30 12.89 16.42
N GLY A 86 -3.33 11.58 16.74
CA GLY A 86 -4.08 11.01 17.83
C GLY A 86 -5.53 10.63 17.50
N SER A 87 -5.98 10.80 16.25
CA SER A 87 -7.33 10.42 15.82
C SER A 87 -7.53 8.90 15.79
N ILE A 88 -6.46 8.15 15.52
CA ILE A 88 -6.44 6.69 15.54
C ILE A 88 -5.71 6.23 16.79
N THR A 89 -6.45 5.63 17.73
CA THR A 89 -5.91 5.14 19.02
C THR A 89 -5.92 3.62 19.12
N GLY A 90 -6.58 2.93 18.19
CA GLY A 90 -6.71 1.49 18.17
C GLY A 90 -5.44 0.78 17.68
N VAL A 91 -5.22 -0.42 18.20
CA VAL A 91 -4.19 -1.34 17.70
C VAL A 91 -4.88 -2.33 16.77
N GLY A 92 -4.53 -2.28 15.49
CA GLY A 92 -5.09 -3.20 14.50
C GLY A 92 -4.62 -4.64 14.70
N PRO A 93 -5.42 -5.64 14.32
CA PRO A 93 -5.09 -7.06 14.45
C PRO A 93 -3.96 -7.51 13.53
N ARG A 94 -3.68 -6.72 12.50
CA ARG A 94 -2.62 -6.98 11.53
C ARG A 94 -1.73 -5.76 11.36
N TYR A 95 -0.42 -5.99 11.47
CA TYR A 95 0.57 -4.98 11.18
C TYR A 95 0.66 -4.75 9.67
N CYS A 96 0.15 -3.60 9.22
CA CYS A 96 0.28 -3.13 7.84
C CYS A 96 0.82 -1.70 7.88
N PRO A 97 2.16 -1.52 7.91
CA PRO A 97 2.73 -0.20 8.13
C PRO A 97 2.47 0.70 6.93
N SER A 98 1.92 1.87 7.18
CA SER A 98 1.90 2.96 6.22
C SER A 98 3.31 3.45 5.90
N ILE A 99 3.48 4.24 4.85
CA ILE A 99 4.80 4.78 4.51
C ILE A 99 5.30 5.72 5.61
N GLU A 100 4.42 6.52 6.24
CA GLU A 100 4.79 7.37 7.35
C GLU A 100 5.25 6.55 8.56
N THR A 101 4.61 5.42 8.86
CA THR A 101 5.05 4.51 9.91
C THR A 101 6.43 3.91 9.62
N LYS A 102 6.71 3.55 8.36
CA LYS A 102 8.03 3.04 7.96
C LYS A 102 9.12 4.08 8.15
N ILE A 103 8.85 5.33 7.72
CA ILE A 103 9.81 6.43 7.79
C ILE A 103 10.13 6.83 9.24
N VAL A 104 9.12 6.77 10.13
CA VAL A 104 9.33 7.04 11.56
C VAL A 104 10.04 5.90 12.25
N ARG A 105 9.57 4.67 12.06
CA ARG A 105 10.09 3.49 12.75
C ARG A 105 11.48 3.06 12.28
N PHE A 106 11.77 3.27 11.01
CA PHE A 106 13.06 2.93 10.38
C PHE A 106 13.75 4.19 9.86
N ALA A 107 13.88 5.18 10.74
CA ALA A 107 14.42 6.49 10.39
C ALA A 107 15.90 6.45 9.94
N ASP A 108 16.62 5.38 10.29
CA ASP A 108 18.00 5.10 9.89
C ASP A 108 18.10 4.63 8.42
N LYS A 109 16.99 4.19 7.81
CA LYS A 109 16.99 3.72 6.43
C LYS A 109 16.93 4.89 5.45
N PRO A 110 17.87 4.98 4.50
CA PRO A 110 17.90 6.07 3.52
C PRO A 110 16.78 5.96 2.48
N ARG A 111 16.22 4.76 2.33
CA ARG A 111 15.16 4.48 1.36
C ARG A 111 14.34 3.26 1.73
N HIS A 112 13.09 3.21 1.26
CA HIS A 112 12.20 2.06 1.34
C HIS A 112 11.86 1.59 -0.06
N GLN A 113 11.84 0.28 -0.25
CA GLN A 113 11.51 -0.36 -1.52
C GLN A 113 10.02 -0.24 -1.82
N LEU A 114 9.71 -0.02 -3.09
CA LEU A 114 8.37 0.11 -3.63
C LEU A 114 8.24 -0.79 -4.86
N PHE A 115 7.02 -1.29 -5.09
CA PHE A 115 6.70 -2.06 -6.28
C PHE A 115 5.67 -1.30 -7.11
N LEU A 116 5.88 -1.27 -8.41
CA LEU A 116 4.96 -0.76 -9.42
C LEU A 116 4.39 -1.98 -10.13
N GLU A 117 3.14 -2.29 -9.87
CA GLU A 117 2.50 -3.52 -10.31
C GLU A 117 1.42 -3.21 -11.35
N PRO A 118 1.51 -3.75 -12.58
CA PRO A 118 0.45 -3.57 -13.58
C PRO A 118 -0.90 -4.10 -13.07
N CYS A 119 -1.94 -3.28 -13.15
CA CYS A 119 -3.30 -3.68 -12.77
C CYS A 119 -3.97 -4.58 -13.82
N GLY A 120 -3.37 -4.72 -14.99
CA GLY A 120 -3.85 -5.60 -16.06
C GLY A 120 -3.09 -5.39 -17.36
N LEU A 121 -3.24 -6.34 -18.29
CA LEU A 121 -2.54 -6.30 -19.59
C LEU A 121 -3.11 -5.26 -20.57
N GLY A 122 -4.34 -4.84 -20.39
CA GLY A 122 -5.04 -3.90 -21.27
C GLY A 122 -5.13 -2.48 -20.70
N THR A 123 -4.39 -2.17 -19.65
CA THR A 123 -4.42 -0.86 -18.99
C THR A 123 -3.01 -0.37 -18.68
N ASP A 124 -2.85 0.95 -18.65
CA ASP A 124 -1.63 1.61 -18.19
C ASP A 124 -1.65 1.92 -16.69
N GLU A 125 -2.68 1.44 -15.99
CA GLU A 125 -2.83 1.62 -14.54
C GLU A 125 -1.86 0.73 -13.77
N LEU A 126 -1.15 1.33 -12.81
CA LEU A 126 -0.23 0.63 -11.92
C LEU A 126 -0.69 0.77 -10.48
N TYR A 127 -0.57 -0.29 -9.74
CA TYR A 127 -0.68 -0.25 -8.29
C TYR A 127 0.69 0.06 -7.67
N LEU A 128 0.70 1.03 -6.76
CA LEU A 128 1.92 1.42 -6.05
C LEU A 128 1.97 0.72 -4.69
N GLN A 129 2.57 -0.46 -4.66
CA GLN A 129 2.73 -1.22 -3.42
C GLN A 129 3.81 -0.61 -2.54
N GLY A 130 3.51 -0.47 -1.27
CA GLY A 130 4.43 0.05 -0.26
C GLY A 130 4.23 1.53 0.09
N LEU A 131 3.27 2.20 -0.55
CA LEU A 131 2.93 3.61 -0.35
C LEU A 131 1.56 3.84 0.31
N SER A 132 1.02 2.84 1.03
CA SER A 132 -0.18 3.06 1.85
C SER A 132 0.06 4.22 2.82
N THR A 133 -0.87 5.15 2.89
CA THR A 133 -0.74 6.37 3.71
C THR A 133 -2.11 6.93 4.08
N SER A 134 -2.17 7.62 5.20
CA SER A 134 -3.34 8.40 5.63
C SER A 134 -3.17 9.91 5.40
N LEU A 135 -2.04 10.33 4.82
CA LEU A 135 -1.77 11.72 4.52
C LEU A 135 -2.75 12.29 3.49
N PRO A 136 -3.04 13.59 3.52
CA PRO A 136 -3.90 14.27 2.54
C PRO A 136 -3.41 14.12 1.10
N GLU A 137 -4.34 14.22 0.16
CA GLU A 137 -4.10 14.00 -1.28
C GLU A 137 -2.96 14.87 -1.83
N GLU A 138 -2.94 16.16 -1.51
CA GLU A 138 -1.93 17.06 -2.01
C GLU A 138 -0.51 16.75 -1.47
N VAL A 139 -0.42 16.15 -0.28
CA VAL A 139 0.85 15.66 0.25
C VAL A 139 1.28 14.38 -0.47
N GLN A 140 0.31 13.50 -0.78
CA GLN A 140 0.58 12.29 -1.55
C GLN A 140 1.14 12.63 -2.93
N LEU A 141 0.55 13.59 -3.64
CA LEU A 141 1.05 14.06 -4.94
C LEU A 141 2.50 14.58 -4.83
N GLN A 142 2.81 15.36 -3.80
CA GLN A 142 4.15 15.91 -3.59
C GLN A 142 5.20 14.80 -3.40
N PHE A 143 4.93 13.82 -2.56
CA PHE A 143 5.91 12.78 -2.32
C PHE A 143 5.95 11.74 -3.46
N TYR A 144 4.84 11.44 -4.15
CA TYR A 144 4.89 10.59 -5.35
C TYR A 144 5.79 11.19 -6.42
N HIS A 145 5.63 12.46 -6.74
CA HIS A 145 6.46 13.15 -7.74
C HIS A 145 7.93 13.32 -7.34
N SER A 146 8.29 13.01 -6.09
CA SER A 146 9.68 12.96 -5.65
C SER A 146 10.36 11.61 -5.91
N ILE A 147 9.58 10.57 -6.25
CA ILE A 147 10.06 9.19 -6.43
C ILE A 147 10.46 8.98 -7.89
N LYS A 148 11.62 8.33 -8.10
CA LYS A 148 12.11 8.00 -9.44
C LYS A 148 11.15 7.09 -10.19
N GLY A 149 10.80 7.50 -11.43
CA GLY A 149 9.82 6.84 -12.27
C GLY A 149 8.38 7.27 -12.01
N LEU A 150 8.12 8.11 -11.02
CA LEU A 150 6.79 8.65 -10.69
C LEU A 150 6.71 10.18 -10.82
N GLU A 151 7.74 10.83 -11.33
CA GLU A 151 7.86 12.30 -11.40
C GLU A 151 6.68 12.96 -12.12
N HIS A 152 6.07 12.23 -13.05
CA HIS A 152 4.97 12.72 -13.88
C HIS A 152 3.74 11.81 -13.83
N CYS A 153 3.61 10.97 -12.79
CA CYS A 153 2.48 10.08 -12.66
C CYS A 153 1.17 10.85 -12.44
N LEU A 154 0.09 10.32 -13.00
CA LEU A 154 -1.26 10.76 -12.69
C LEU A 154 -1.84 9.82 -11.63
N VAL A 155 -2.27 10.40 -10.53
CA VAL A 155 -2.91 9.65 -9.45
C VAL A 155 -4.38 9.46 -9.79
N MET A 156 -4.77 8.23 -10.08
CA MET A 156 -6.16 7.85 -10.35
C MET A 156 -6.98 7.75 -9.06
N ARG A 157 -6.35 7.29 -7.99
CA ARG A 157 -6.93 7.20 -6.65
C ARG A 157 -5.84 7.36 -5.60
N CYS A 158 -6.11 8.17 -4.60
CA CYS A 158 -5.21 8.37 -3.48
C CYS A 158 -5.04 7.08 -2.65
N ALA A 159 -3.88 6.90 -2.07
CA ALA A 159 -3.65 5.87 -1.08
C ALA A 159 -4.47 6.12 0.19
N TYR A 160 -4.64 5.09 0.99
CA TYR A 160 -5.42 5.13 2.21
C TYR A 160 -4.76 4.26 3.29
N ALA A 161 -5.06 4.58 4.53
CA ALA A 161 -4.80 3.69 5.65
C ALA A 161 -6.09 2.97 6.04
N ILE A 162 -5.94 1.78 6.60
CA ILE A 162 -7.03 0.99 7.14
C ILE A 162 -6.91 1.01 8.66
N GLU A 163 -8.01 1.34 9.33
CA GLU A 163 -8.21 1.09 10.72
C GLU A 163 -9.18 -0.09 10.88
N TYR A 164 -8.86 -0.99 11.77
CA TYR A 164 -9.69 -2.16 12.05
C TYR A 164 -10.31 -2.02 13.44
N ASP A 165 -11.62 -2.27 13.53
CA ASP A 165 -12.21 -2.64 14.80
C ASP A 165 -11.93 -4.12 15.03
N CYS A 166 -11.39 -4.45 16.18
CA CYS A 166 -11.21 -5.83 16.58
C CYS A 166 -11.58 -6.00 18.05
N VAL A 167 -12.05 -7.17 18.37
CA VAL A 167 -12.28 -7.57 19.76
C VAL A 167 -10.94 -7.95 20.37
N ASP A 168 -10.73 -7.60 21.64
CA ASP A 168 -9.58 -8.06 22.37
C ASP A 168 -9.62 -9.61 22.48
N PRO A 169 -8.64 -10.32 21.92
CA PRO A 169 -8.60 -11.78 21.94
C PRO A 169 -8.61 -12.36 23.37
N LEU A 170 -8.16 -11.59 24.35
CA LEU A 170 -8.17 -12.00 25.76
C LEU A 170 -9.58 -12.08 26.36
N GLN A 171 -10.59 -11.57 25.68
CA GLN A 171 -12.00 -11.73 26.06
C GLN A 171 -12.62 -13.05 25.61
N MET A 172 -11.86 -13.87 24.87
CA MET A 172 -12.31 -15.15 24.36
C MET A 172 -11.58 -16.31 25.03
N ALA A 173 -12.30 -17.38 25.28
CA ALA A 173 -11.74 -18.67 25.68
C ALA A 173 -11.01 -19.33 24.50
N ALA A 174 -10.27 -20.41 24.71
CA ALA A 174 -9.60 -21.18 23.65
C ALA A 174 -10.59 -21.79 22.62
N THR A 175 -11.86 -21.88 22.96
CA THR A 175 -12.97 -22.28 22.09
C THR A 175 -13.46 -21.16 21.19
N LEU A 176 -12.90 -19.95 21.31
CA LEU A 176 -13.36 -18.69 20.70
C LEU A 176 -14.71 -18.19 21.26
N GLU A 177 -15.23 -18.78 22.31
CA GLU A 177 -16.41 -18.28 23.02
C GLU A 177 -16.04 -17.08 23.88
N PHE A 178 -16.88 -16.03 23.84
CA PHE A 178 -16.70 -14.87 24.71
C PHE A 178 -16.96 -15.25 26.15
N MET A 179 -16.02 -14.96 27.05
CA MET A 179 -16.11 -15.33 28.46
C MET A 179 -17.31 -14.69 29.18
N ASP A 180 -17.67 -13.46 28.81
CA ASP A 180 -18.77 -12.71 29.39
C ASP A 180 -20.12 -12.92 28.67
N TYR A 181 -20.12 -13.62 27.54
CA TYR A 181 -21.32 -13.84 26.72
C TYR A 181 -21.42 -15.28 26.23
N PRO A 182 -21.89 -16.21 27.09
CA PRO A 182 -22.05 -17.63 26.74
C PRO A 182 -22.89 -17.82 25.47
N GLY A 183 -22.41 -18.67 24.56
CA GLY A 183 -23.04 -18.93 23.28
C GLY A 183 -22.65 -17.93 22.15
N LEU A 184 -21.89 -16.87 22.45
CA LEU A 184 -21.33 -15.97 21.47
C LEU A 184 -19.88 -16.36 21.15
N TYR A 185 -19.58 -16.54 19.86
CA TYR A 185 -18.25 -16.95 19.38
C TYR A 185 -17.66 -15.89 18.45
N GLY A 186 -16.37 -15.61 18.59
CA GLY A 186 -15.60 -14.78 17.68
C GLY A 186 -15.05 -15.60 16.52
N ALA A 187 -15.09 -15.03 15.32
CA ALA A 187 -14.55 -15.65 14.12
C ALA A 187 -13.44 -14.81 13.50
#